data_27c4aae553fe40309edff9e69db66245
#
_entry.id   27c4aae553fe40309edff9e69db66245
#
_cell.length_a   1.000
_cell.length_b   1.000
_cell.length_c   1.000
_cell.angle_alpha   90.00
_cell.angle_beta   90.00
_cell.angle_gamma   90.00
#
_symmetry.space_group_name_H-M   'P 1'
#
loop_
_entity.id
_entity.type
_entity.pdbx_description
1 polymer ?
#
loop_
_entity_poly.entity_id
_entity_poly.type
_entity_poly.pdbx_seq_one_letter_code
_entity_poly.pdbx_strand_id
1 'polypeptide(L)'
;MFADYRAGMSTDRLVNLVCNRLLNNPIQERNPQIIAPKAMSKPFSFKDYDVHRFDPNDRNSQKPFYFYFKARGIDLYTQYAFNKNFCLATKHREDGLKYTNLAFPLTKPGDNTIVGLEERGRPRMDGSSTYKGKAEGSNGSEGLWIANLKNEPLDRVGGVGWFESAYDALAFYQIHREAIKQNPELSRKGIYVSTGGSPTKGQIKGMLEATPQAQHYLCFDNDKAGREFVELFKQIAKEQGINPDNVRVMPIPMWAKDWNDVLLDKPSEGHIKSLEGEFEPLGVPDERKPGGMRR
;
A
#
# COMPACT_ATOMS: atom_id res chain seq x y z
N MET A 1 14.06 -30.88 13.47
CA MET A 1 14.01 -29.40 13.47
C MET A 1 12.58 -28.88 13.62
N PHE A 2 11.62 -29.34 12.83
CA PHE A 2 10.21 -28.90 12.99
C PHE A 2 9.47 -29.47 14.21
N ALA A 3 9.93 -30.58 14.78
CA ALA A 3 9.34 -31.16 15.99
C ALA A 3 9.57 -30.29 17.25
N ASP A 4 10.73 -29.64 17.32
CA ASP A 4 11.10 -28.79 18.47
C ASP A 4 10.34 -27.46 18.50
N TYR A 5 9.92 -26.96 17.33
CA TYR A 5 9.10 -25.75 17.24
C TYR A 5 7.68 -25.95 17.82
N ARG A 6 7.14 -27.16 17.66
CA ARG A 6 5.82 -27.51 18.23
C ARG A 6 5.81 -27.63 19.78
N ALA A 7 7.00 -27.71 20.38
CA ALA A 7 7.16 -27.81 21.83
C ALA A 7 7.22 -26.46 22.58
N GLY A 8 6.93 -25.33 21.91
CA GLY A 8 6.89 -24.00 22.55
C GLY A 8 8.25 -23.41 22.87
N MET A 9 9.28 -23.77 22.13
CA MET A 9 10.62 -23.21 22.28
C MET A 9 10.66 -21.76 21.77
N SER A 10 11.27 -20.82 22.55
CA SER A 10 11.42 -19.44 22.10
C SER A 10 12.35 -19.35 20.88
N THR A 11 12.15 -18.33 20.05
CA THR A 11 12.93 -18.08 18.82
C THR A 11 14.44 -18.05 19.11
N ASP A 12 14.86 -17.40 20.22
CA ASP A 12 16.26 -17.31 20.61
C ASP A 12 16.87 -18.68 20.95
N ARG A 13 16.10 -19.54 21.59
CA ARG A 13 16.53 -20.89 21.94
C ARG A 13 16.65 -21.76 20.71
N LEU A 14 15.74 -21.56 19.72
CA LEU A 14 15.81 -22.26 18.42
C LEU A 14 17.04 -21.82 17.62
N VAL A 15 17.32 -20.52 17.56
CA VAL A 15 18.50 -19.95 16.88
C VAL A 15 19.78 -20.50 17.53
N ASN A 16 19.88 -20.47 18.86
CA ASN A 16 21.04 -21.03 19.57
C ASN A 16 21.22 -22.53 19.34
N LEU A 17 20.13 -23.28 19.29
CA LEU A 17 20.17 -24.73 19.00
C LEU A 17 20.68 -25.00 17.58
N VAL A 18 20.21 -24.22 16.59
CA VAL A 18 20.64 -24.33 15.19
C VAL A 18 22.11 -23.93 15.06
N CYS A 19 22.53 -22.82 15.67
CA CYS A 19 23.93 -22.37 15.67
C CYS A 19 24.84 -23.41 16.30
N ASN A 20 24.48 -23.97 17.47
CA ASN A 20 25.28 -25.00 18.15
C ASN A 20 25.36 -26.29 17.34
N ARG A 21 24.28 -26.71 16.67
CA ARG A 21 24.33 -27.89 15.78
C ARG A 21 25.20 -27.65 14.54
N LEU A 22 25.19 -26.44 13.97
CA LEU A 22 26.04 -26.06 12.84
C LEU A 22 27.52 -26.00 13.24
N LEU A 23 27.83 -25.50 14.45
CA LEU A 23 29.19 -25.40 14.97
C LEU A 23 29.77 -26.75 15.40
N ASN A 24 28.93 -27.65 15.96
CA ASN A 24 29.39 -28.94 16.50
C ASN A 24 29.31 -30.12 15.50
N ASN A 25 28.61 -29.99 14.38
CA ASN A 25 28.66 -30.87 13.25
C ASN A 25 29.30 -30.10 12.09
N PRO A 26 30.62 -30.20 11.87
CA PRO A 26 31.20 -29.68 10.65
C PRO A 26 30.47 -30.32 9.49
N ILE A 27 29.84 -29.49 8.69
CA ILE A 27 29.15 -29.90 7.46
C ILE A 27 30.20 -30.66 6.66
N GLN A 28 30.10 -32.00 6.60
CA GLN A 28 30.79 -32.74 5.54
C GLN A 28 30.48 -31.98 4.27
N GLU A 29 31.48 -31.53 3.55
CA GLU A 29 31.37 -30.77 2.33
C GLU A 29 30.33 -31.47 1.41
N ARG A 30 29.08 -31.17 1.63
CA ARG A 30 28.12 -31.28 0.56
C ARG A 30 28.63 -30.28 -0.44
N ASN A 31 29.17 -30.79 -1.56
CA ASN A 31 29.42 -30.01 -2.75
C ASN A 31 28.52 -28.78 -2.70
N PRO A 32 29.05 -27.54 -2.63
CA PRO A 32 28.19 -26.39 -2.69
C PRO A 32 27.36 -26.62 -3.94
N GLN A 33 26.09 -27.01 -3.77
CA GLN A 33 25.17 -26.83 -4.87
C GLN A 33 25.32 -25.36 -5.12
N ILE A 34 26.06 -25.04 -6.17
CA ILE A 34 26.12 -23.70 -6.74
C ILE A 34 24.65 -23.35 -6.79
N ILE A 35 24.19 -22.53 -5.83
CA ILE A 35 22.87 -21.91 -5.92
C ILE A 35 23.00 -21.17 -7.22
N ALA A 36 22.49 -21.78 -8.29
CA ALA A 36 22.55 -21.19 -9.62
C ALA A 36 22.07 -19.75 -9.41
N PRO A 37 22.84 -18.75 -9.79
CA PRO A 37 22.47 -17.35 -9.55
C PRO A 37 21.04 -17.26 -10.02
N LYS A 38 20.12 -16.84 -9.12
CA LYS A 38 18.69 -16.79 -9.38
C LYS A 38 18.55 -16.14 -10.74
N ALA A 39 18.15 -16.94 -11.75
CA ALA A 39 18.19 -16.53 -13.15
C ALA A 39 17.64 -15.13 -13.18
N MET A 40 18.41 -14.15 -13.70
CA MET A 40 18.00 -12.76 -13.71
C MET A 40 16.60 -12.74 -14.31
N SER A 41 15.60 -12.41 -13.51
CA SER A 41 14.22 -12.41 -13.97
C SER A 41 14.19 -11.50 -15.21
N LYS A 42 13.58 -12.01 -16.28
CA LYS A 42 13.39 -11.23 -17.52
C LYS A 42 12.87 -9.84 -17.12
N PRO A 43 13.46 -8.76 -17.62
CA PRO A 43 12.97 -7.42 -17.35
C PRO A 43 11.47 -7.33 -17.67
N PHE A 44 10.74 -6.57 -16.88
CA PHE A 44 9.31 -6.36 -17.10
C PHE A 44 9.03 -5.89 -18.53
N SER A 45 8.04 -6.51 -19.16
CA SER A 45 7.54 -6.10 -20.46
C SER A 45 6.02 -5.95 -20.42
N PHE A 46 5.53 -4.75 -20.65
CA PHE A 46 4.09 -4.51 -20.73
C PHE A 46 3.43 -5.20 -21.93
N LYS A 47 4.21 -5.60 -22.92
CA LYS A 47 3.77 -6.35 -24.10
C LYS A 47 3.36 -7.81 -23.78
N ASP A 48 3.77 -8.31 -22.61
CA ASP A 48 3.42 -9.67 -22.16
C ASP A 48 1.98 -9.74 -21.58
N TYR A 49 1.24 -8.62 -21.63
CA TYR A 49 -0.10 -8.48 -21.07
C TYR A 49 -1.13 -8.00 -22.11
N ASP A 50 -2.30 -8.59 -22.11
CA ASP A 50 -3.48 -7.98 -22.72
C ASP A 50 -4.02 -6.91 -21.77
N VAL A 51 -4.16 -5.68 -22.26
CA VAL A 51 -4.53 -4.54 -21.44
C VAL A 51 -5.94 -4.07 -21.80
N HIS A 52 -6.82 -4.05 -20.80
CA HIS A 52 -8.13 -3.44 -20.90
C HIS A 52 -8.13 -2.11 -20.12
N ARG A 53 -8.42 -1.01 -20.82
CA ARG A 53 -8.43 0.35 -20.24
C ARG A 53 -9.85 0.76 -19.87
N PHE A 54 -9.94 1.56 -18.83
CA PHE A 54 -11.17 2.19 -18.41
C PHE A 54 -11.43 3.42 -19.28
N ASP A 55 -12.54 3.42 -20.02
CA ASP A 55 -13.00 4.59 -20.78
C ASP A 55 -14.17 5.26 -20.02
N PRO A 56 -14.02 6.53 -19.58
CA PRO A 56 -15.10 7.27 -18.93
C PRO A 56 -16.38 7.39 -19.77
N ASN A 57 -16.29 7.29 -21.10
CA ASN A 57 -17.39 7.46 -22.02
C ASN A 57 -18.02 6.13 -22.46
N ASP A 58 -17.43 4.99 -22.11
CA ASP A 58 -17.94 3.65 -22.46
C ASP A 58 -18.23 2.81 -21.22
N ARG A 59 -19.52 2.63 -20.91
CA ARG A 59 -19.96 1.79 -19.80
C ARG A 59 -19.54 0.32 -19.92
N ASN A 60 -19.34 -0.18 -21.11
CA ASN A 60 -18.94 -1.58 -21.28
C ASN A 60 -17.47 -1.75 -20.88
N SER A 61 -16.61 -0.77 -21.18
CA SER A 61 -15.23 -0.77 -20.73
C SER A 61 -15.11 -0.68 -19.20
N GLN A 62 -16.08 -0.03 -18.53
CA GLN A 62 -16.09 0.20 -17.08
C GLN A 62 -16.51 -1.04 -16.26
N LYS A 63 -17.45 -1.84 -16.79
CA LYS A 63 -18.03 -3.00 -16.07
C LYS A 63 -17.01 -3.95 -15.45
N PRO A 64 -15.91 -4.34 -16.11
CA PRO A 64 -14.94 -5.28 -15.57
C PRO A 64 -14.23 -4.78 -14.31
N PHE A 65 -14.14 -3.47 -14.10
CA PHE A 65 -13.50 -2.85 -12.94
C PHE A 65 -14.37 -2.84 -11.68
N TYR A 66 -15.70 -3.01 -11.84
CA TYR A 66 -16.67 -2.82 -10.77
C TYR A 66 -16.30 -3.54 -9.47
N PHE A 67 -15.96 -4.84 -9.54
CA PHE A 67 -15.70 -5.63 -8.35
C PHE A 67 -14.44 -5.19 -7.60
N TYR A 68 -13.41 -4.71 -8.32
CA TYR A 68 -12.17 -4.25 -7.72
C TYR A 68 -12.37 -2.98 -6.89
N PHE A 69 -13.17 -2.05 -7.42
CA PHE A 69 -13.38 -0.75 -6.77
C PHE A 69 -14.52 -0.78 -5.76
N LYS A 70 -15.60 -1.55 -6.02
CA LYS A 70 -16.70 -1.68 -5.05
C LYS A 70 -16.24 -2.21 -3.71
N ALA A 71 -15.40 -3.23 -3.67
CA ALA A 71 -14.87 -3.81 -2.44
C ALA A 71 -14.03 -2.82 -1.62
N ARG A 72 -13.56 -1.74 -2.26
CA ARG A 72 -12.76 -0.67 -1.66
C ARG A 72 -13.53 0.63 -1.44
N GLY A 73 -14.82 0.65 -1.74
CA GLY A 73 -15.64 1.85 -1.61
C GLY A 73 -15.29 2.98 -2.58
N ILE A 74 -14.46 2.69 -3.60
CA ILE A 74 -14.02 3.70 -4.59
C ILE A 74 -15.15 3.97 -5.58
N ASP A 75 -15.67 5.18 -5.57
CA ASP A 75 -16.78 5.60 -6.41
C ASP A 75 -16.37 5.79 -7.88
N LEU A 76 -17.37 5.85 -8.75
CA LEU A 76 -17.14 5.99 -10.18
C LEU A 76 -16.51 7.34 -10.54
N TYR A 77 -16.81 8.39 -9.78
CA TYR A 77 -16.23 9.71 -10.00
C TYR A 77 -14.72 9.72 -9.77
N THR A 78 -14.26 9.04 -8.71
CA THR A 78 -12.83 8.83 -8.44
C THR A 78 -12.18 8.00 -9.54
N GLN A 79 -12.85 6.92 -10.00
CA GLN A 79 -12.36 6.12 -11.11
C GLN A 79 -12.21 6.96 -12.38
N TYR A 80 -13.12 7.89 -12.66
CA TYR A 80 -13.02 8.83 -13.80
C TYR A 80 -11.81 9.74 -13.67
N ALA A 81 -11.55 10.28 -12.47
CA ALA A 81 -10.41 11.14 -12.24
C ALA A 81 -9.07 10.42 -12.51
N PHE A 82 -8.98 9.15 -12.13
CA PHE A 82 -7.76 8.33 -12.23
C PHE A 82 -7.73 7.38 -13.43
N ASN A 83 -8.61 7.52 -14.42
CA ASN A 83 -8.80 6.54 -15.50
C ASN A 83 -7.53 6.20 -16.30
N LYS A 84 -6.56 7.09 -16.34
CA LYS A 84 -5.27 6.89 -17.02
C LYS A 84 -4.22 6.18 -16.14
N ASN A 85 -4.49 6.02 -14.86
CA ASN A 85 -3.51 5.56 -13.87
C ASN A 85 -3.73 4.12 -13.42
N PHE A 86 -4.72 3.43 -13.99
CA PHE A 86 -4.96 2.00 -13.78
C PHE A 86 -5.48 1.31 -15.05
N CYS A 87 -5.39 0.00 -15.09
CA CYS A 87 -5.96 -0.83 -16.14
C CYS A 87 -6.25 -2.23 -15.59
N LEU A 88 -6.95 -3.08 -16.37
CA LEU A 88 -6.88 -4.51 -16.15
C LEU A 88 -5.75 -5.07 -17.02
N ALA A 89 -4.87 -5.84 -16.42
CA ALA A 89 -3.78 -6.51 -17.09
C ALA A 89 -3.97 -8.03 -17.01
N THR A 90 -4.08 -8.67 -18.16
CA THR A 90 -4.23 -10.12 -18.28
C THR A 90 -2.93 -10.73 -18.73
N LYS A 91 -2.29 -11.53 -17.84
CA LYS A 91 -1.11 -12.31 -18.19
C LYS A 91 -1.52 -13.67 -18.70
N HIS A 92 -0.94 -14.08 -19.82
CA HIS A 92 -1.05 -15.43 -20.38
C HIS A 92 0.15 -16.24 -19.89
N ARG A 93 -0.12 -17.42 -19.33
CA ARG A 93 0.92 -18.36 -18.94
C ARG A 93 1.14 -19.41 -20.04
N GLU A 94 2.31 -20.01 -20.01
CA GLU A 94 2.69 -21.09 -20.94
C GLU A 94 1.77 -22.34 -20.81
N ASP A 95 1.19 -22.56 -19.62
CA ASP A 95 0.22 -23.62 -19.34
C ASP A 95 -1.20 -23.32 -19.86
N GLY A 96 -1.40 -22.18 -20.56
CA GLY A 96 -2.67 -21.74 -21.13
C GLY A 96 -3.59 -21.02 -20.13
N LEU A 97 -3.23 -20.95 -18.86
CA LEU A 97 -4.01 -20.19 -17.86
C LEU A 97 -3.87 -18.67 -18.07
N LYS A 98 -4.95 -17.96 -17.77
CA LYS A 98 -5.01 -16.50 -17.87
C LYS A 98 -5.35 -15.92 -16.50
N TYR A 99 -4.62 -14.88 -16.10
CA TYR A 99 -4.87 -14.16 -14.87
C TYR A 99 -5.08 -12.68 -15.17
N THR A 100 -6.26 -12.17 -14.81
CA THR A 100 -6.60 -10.75 -14.96
C THR A 100 -6.58 -10.09 -13.59
N ASN A 101 -5.72 -9.08 -13.42
CA ASN A 101 -5.60 -8.29 -12.22
C ASN A 101 -5.90 -6.82 -12.52
N LEU A 102 -6.39 -6.09 -11.52
CA LEU A 102 -6.31 -4.64 -11.54
C LEU A 102 -4.83 -4.26 -11.39
N ALA A 103 -4.33 -3.47 -12.32
CA ALA A 103 -2.93 -3.10 -12.40
C ALA A 103 -2.77 -1.58 -12.34
N PHE A 104 -1.80 -1.17 -11.54
CA PHE A 104 -1.35 0.20 -11.38
C PHE A 104 0.06 0.32 -11.96
N PRO A 105 0.22 0.95 -13.15
CA PRO A 105 1.51 1.04 -13.82
C PRO A 105 2.55 1.79 -13.01
N LEU A 106 3.75 1.22 -12.91
CA LEU A 106 4.89 1.82 -12.22
C LEU A 106 5.80 2.49 -13.26
N THR A 107 6.16 3.74 -13.01
CA THR A 107 7.13 4.51 -13.80
C THR A 107 8.23 5.06 -12.91
N LYS A 108 9.40 5.33 -13.46
CA LYS A 108 10.42 6.10 -12.75
C LYS A 108 10.03 7.58 -12.78
N PRO A 109 10.32 8.34 -11.70
CA PRO A 109 10.14 9.80 -11.73
C PRO A 109 10.88 10.44 -12.93
N GLY A 110 10.16 11.26 -13.69
CA GLY A 110 10.71 11.90 -14.89
C GLY A 110 10.81 11.03 -16.15
N ASP A 111 10.46 9.73 -16.05
CA ASP A 111 10.42 8.80 -17.19
C ASP A 111 9.00 8.23 -17.33
N ASN A 112 8.44 8.33 -18.53
CA ASN A 112 7.10 7.80 -18.82
C ASN A 112 7.10 6.30 -19.16
N THR A 113 8.28 5.67 -19.19
CA THR A 113 8.40 4.24 -19.47
C THR A 113 7.83 3.43 -18.30
N ILE A 114 6.89 2.52 -18.60
CA ILE A 114 6.35 1.60 -17.60
C ILE A 114 7.41 0.55 -17.30
N VAL A 115 7.87 0.53 -16.05
CA VAL A 115 8.90 -0.37 -15.53
C VAL A 115 8.37 -1.50 -14.66
N GLY A 116 7.06 -1.58 -14.50
CA GLY A 116 6.39 -2.60 -13.71
C GLY A 116 4.91 -2.34 -13.53
N LEU A 117 4.25 -3.25 -12.81
CA LEU A 117 2.86 -3.12 -12.38
C LEU A 117 2.76 -3.47 -10.90
N GLU A 118 2.03 -2.68 -10.14
CA GLU A 118 1.44 -3.13 -8.88
C GLU A 118 0.12 -3.81 -9.22
N GLU A 119 -0.10 -5.04 -8.75
CA GLU A 119 -1.25 -5.85 -9.13
C GLU A 119 -2.13 -6.19 -7.94
N ARG A 120 -3.43 -6.19 -8.17
CA ARG A 120 -4.47 -6.60 -7.23
C ARG A 120 -5.40 -7.61 -7.89
N GLY A 121 -5.50 -8.79 -7.31
CA GLY A 121 -6.45 -9.81 -7.74
C GLY A 121 -7.89 -9.40 -7.52
N ARG A 122 -8.80 -10.03 -8.27
CA ARG A 122 -10.23 -9.80 -8.09
C ARG A 122 -10.67 -10.20 -6.68
N PRO A 123 -11.38 -9.34 -5.94
CA PRO A 123 -11.92 -9.69 -4.63
C PRO A 123 -12.80 -10.94 -4.71
N ARG A 124 -12.64 -11.84 -3.75
CA ARG A 124 -13.46 -13.05 -3.63
C ARG A 124 -14.75 -12.75 -2.88
N MET A 125 -15.82 -13.44 -3.23
CA MET A 125 -17.12 -13.23 -2.59
C MET A 125 -17.15 -13.69 -1.12
N ASP A 126 -16.28 -14.63 -0.75
CA ASP A 126 -16.13 -15.15 0.61
C ASP A 126 -15.28 -14.25 1.54
N GLY A 127 -14.83 -13.09 1.04
CA GLY A 127 -13.98 -12.16 1.80
C GLY A 127 -12.54 -12.62 2.00
N SER A 128 -12.15 -13.79 1.44
CA SER A 128 -10.76 -14.25 1.55
C SER A 128 -9.80 -13.33 0.80
N SER A 129 -8.54 -13.33 1.26
CA SER A 129 -7.49 -12.49 0.67
C SER A 129 -7.29 -12.80 -0.80
N THR A 130 -7.06 -11.75 -1.58
CA THR A 130 -6.78 -11.85 -3.00
C THR A 130 -5.30 -11.61 -3.26
N TYR A 131 -4.86 -11.88 -4.48
CA TYR A 131 -3.50 -11.59 -4.90
C TYR A 131 -3.16 -10.10 -4.71
N LYS A 132 -2.02 -9.85 -4.09
CA LYS A 132 -1.39 -8.53 -3.93
C LYS A 132 0.10 -8.69 -4.22
N GLY A 133 0.61 -7.98 -5.21
CA GLY A 133 2.03 -8.09 -5.55
C GLY A 133 2.44 -7.11 -6.63
N LYS A 134 3.67 -7.29 -7.08
CA LYS A 134 4.19 -6.63 -8.28
C LYS A 134 4.33 -7.68 -9.39
N ALA A 135 4.09 -7.27 -10.62
CA ALA A 135 4.31 -8.12 -11.78
C ALA A 135 5.78 -8.58 -11.85
N GLU A 136 6.00 -9.79 -12.36
CA GLU A 136 7.34 -10.35 -12.53
C GLU A 136 8.24 -9.44 -13.37
N GLY A 137 9.49 -9.27 -12.94
CA GLY A 137 10.47 -8.41 -13.60
C GLY A 137 10.29 -6.90 -13.35
N SER A 138 9.25 -6.49 -12.58
CA SER A 138 9.03 -5.08 -12.23
C SER A 138 10.24 -4.49 -11.51
N ASN A 139 10.66 -3.29 -11.92
CA ASN A 139 11.63 -2.50 -11.18
C ASN A 139 10.96 -1.86 -9.95
N GLY A 140 10.83 -2.63 -8.88
CA GLY A 140 10.25 -2.15 -7.63
C GLY A 140 11.19 -1.28 -6.79
N SER A 141 12.46 -1.13 -7.17
CA SER A 141 13.42 -0.32 -6.41
C SER A 141 13.36 1.16 -6.76
N GLU A 142 12.91 1.51 -7.97
CA GLU A 142 12.81 2.88 -8.47
C GLU A 142 11.41 3.22 -8.98
N GLY A 143 10.65 2.21 -9.41
CA GLY A 143 9.31 2.38 -9.97
C GLY A 143 8.29 2.77 -8.91
N LEU A 144 7.52 3.81 -9.20
CA LEU A 144 6.40 4.32 -8.42
C LEU A 144 5.13 4.31 -9.29
N TRP A 145 3.99 4.03 -8.69
CA TRP A 145 2.76 4.47 -9.32
C TRP A 145 2.62 5.97 -9.11
N ILE A 146 2.51 6.72 -10.21
CA ILE A 146 2.43 8.18 -10.20
C ILE A 146 1.14 8.59 -10.89
N ALA A 147 0.22 9.19 -10.15
CA ALA A 147 -1.01 9.75 -10.68
C ALA A 147 -0.93 11.27 -10.73
N ASN A 148 -0.58 11.76 -11.89
CA ASN A 148 -0.54 13.17 -12.22
C ASN A 148 -1.79 13.52 -13.05
N LEU A 149 -2.87 13.89 -12.38
CA LEU A 149 -4.20 14.02 -12.99
C LEU A 149 -4.30 15.16 -14.00
N LYS A 150 -3.41 16.14 -13.91
CA LYS A 150 -3.39 17.32 -14.79
C LYS A 150 -2.21 17.36 -15.75
N ASN A 151 -1.36 16.32 -15.73
CA ASN A 151 -0.13 16.25 -16.52
C ASN A 151 0.78 17.46 -16.27
N GLU A 152 0.84 17.98 -15.04
CA GLU A 152 1.76 19.05 -14.67
C GLU A 152 3.21 18.53 -14.79
N PRO A 153 4.16 19.28 -15.37
CA PRO A 153 5.57 18.92 -15.32
C PRO A 153 6.04 18.70 -13.88
N LEU A 154 6.80 17.63 -13.62
CA LEU A 154 7.17 17.23 -12.26
C LEU A 154 7.96 18.32 -11.52
N ASP A 155 8.80 19.08 -12.22
CA ASP A 155 9.55 20.21 -11.68
C ASP A 155 8.67 21.41 -11.26
N ARG A 156 7.39 21.41 -11.68
CA ARG A 156 6.38 22.43 -11.33
C ARG A 156 5.30 21.92 -10.39
N VAL A 157 5.36 20.65 -10.01
CA VAL A 157 4.43 20.08 -9.05
C VAL A 157 4.56 20.80 -7.71
N GLY A 158 3.43 21.23 -7.14
CA GLY A 158 3.39 21.94 -5.87
C GLY A 158 3.18 21.04 -4.67
N GLY A 159 2.63 19.84 -4.86
CA GLY A 159 2.38 18.89 -3.78
C GLY A 159 2.42 17.42 -4.22
N VAL A 160 3.04 16.57 -3.42
CA VAL A 160 3.15 15.12 -3.63
C VAL A 160 2.58 14.39 -2.43
N GLY A 161 1.47 13.69 -2.61
CA GLY A 161 0.91 12.77 -1.61
C GLY A 161 1.54 11.39 -1.73
N TRP A 162 2.09 10.85 -0.63
CA TRP A 162 2.78 9.57 -0.58
C TRP A 162 1.96 8.52 0.15
N PHE A 163 1.75 7.38 -0.48
CA PHE A 163 0.91 6.29 0.01
C PHE A 163 1.61 4.93 -0.14
N GLU A 164 1.22 3.96 0.68
CA GLU A 164 1.72 2.58 0.56
C GLU A 164 1.05 1.83 -0.59
N SER A 165 -0.19 2.16 -0.92
CA SER A 165 -0.90 1.56 -2.05
C SER A 165 -1.65 2.60 -2.88
N ALA A 166 -1.88 2.28 -4.14
CA ALA A 166 -2.68 3.11 -5.02
C ALA A 166 -4.14 3.23 -4.54
N TYR A 167 -4.69 2.20 -3.88
CA TYR A 167 -6.04 2.27 -3.30
C TYR A 167 -6.16 3.35 -2.21
N ASP A 168 -5.12 3.51 -1.36
CA ASP A 168 -5.11 4.53 -0.32
C ASP A 168 -5.06 5.93 -0.91
N ALA A 169 -4.31 6.11 -2.00
CA ALA A 169 -4.29 7.35 -2.75
C ALA A 169 -5.66 7.70 -3.36
N LEU A 170 -6.36 6.71 -3.94
CA LEU A 170 -7.71 6.91 -4.46
C LEU A 170 -8.71 7.22 -3.34
N ALA A 171 -8.61 6.52 -2.20
CA ALA A 171 -9.45 6.75 -1.04
C ALA A 171 -9.23 8.16 -0.46
N PHE A 172 -7.98 8.57 -0.28
CA PHE A 172 -7.62 9.91 0.15
C PHE A 172 -8.21 10.98 -0.76
N TYR A 173 -8.04 10.83 -2.07
CA TYR A 173 -8.63 11.75 -3.05
C TYR A 173 -10.15 11.82 -2.90
N GLN A 174 -10.82 10.67 -2.79
CA GLN A 174 -12.29 10.61 -2.67
C GLN A 174 -12.80 11.33 -1.43
N ILE A 175 -12.13 11.12 -0.28
CA ILE A 175 -12.46 11.78 0.99
C ILE A 175 -12.27 13.28 0.90
N HIS A 176 -11.18 13.75 0.28
CA HIS A 176 -10.77 15.15 0.31
C HIS A 176 -11.09 15.93 -0.97
N ARG A 177 -11.72 15.31 -1.97
CA ARG A 177 -11.88 15.89 -3.32
C ARG A 177 -12.53 17.28 -3.35
N GLU A 178 -13.47 17.56 -2.46
CA GLU A 178 -14.10 18.87 -2.43
C GLU A 178 -13.15 19.94 -1.88
N ALA A 179 -12.40 19.63 -0.84
CA ALA A 179 -11.35 20.51 -0.32
C ALA A 179 -10.22 20.73 -1.35
N ILE A 180 -9.83 19.66 -2.06
CA ILE A 180 -8.82 19.73 -3.12
C ILE A 180 -9.30 20.64 -4.25
N LYS A 181 -10.57 20.54 -4.69
CA LYS A 181 -11.15 21.39 -5.73
C LYS A 181 -11.17 22.87 -5.34
N GLN A 182 -11.39 23.15 -4.05
CA GLN A 182 -11.42 24.51 -3.53
C GLN A 182 -10.01 25.12 -3.38
N ASN A 183 -8.96 24.30 -3.40
CA ASN A 183 -7.58 24.76 -3.35
C ASN A 183 -6.96 24.70 -4.76
N PRO A 184 -6.77 25.86 -5.45
CA PRO A 184 -6.27 25.89 -6.83
C PRO A 184 -4.89 25.26 -7.00
N GLU A 185 -4.01 25.39 -6.02
CA GLU A 185 -2.65 24.81 -6.09
C GLU A 185 -2.70 23.27 -5.99
N LEU A 186 -3.41 22.72 -5.01
CA LEU A 186 -3.57 21.28 -4.88
C LEU A 186 -4.35 20.69 -6.07
N SER A 187 -5.36 21.40 -6.56
CA SER A 187 -6.18 20.98 -7.70
C SER A 187 -5.39 20.90 -9.01
N ARG A 188 -4.44 21.81 -9.22
CA ARG A 188 -3.65 21.89 -10.47
C ARG A 188 -2.31 21.20 -10.38
N LYS A 189 -1.63 21.32 -9.24
CA LYS A 189 -0.23 20.94 -9.06
C LYS A 189 -0.03 19.78 -8.09
N GLY A 190 -1.11 19.19 -7.58
CA GLY A 190 -1.04 18.02 -6.71
C GLY A 190 -0.94 16.72 -7.50
N ILE A 191 -0.05 15.83 -7.07
CA ILE A 191 0.07 14.47 -7.59
C ILE A 191 0.04 13.44 -6.46
N TYR A 192 -0.28 12.20 -6.82
CA TYR A 192 -0.39 11.09 -5.89
C TYR A 192 0.61 10.01 -6.27
N VAL A 193 1.36 9.49 -5.30
CA VAL A 193 2.35 8.44 -5.52
C VAL A 193 2.12 7.27 -4.60
N SER A 194 2.21 6.05 -5.13
CA SER A 194 2.25 4.83 -4.33
C SER A 194 3.57 4.12 -4.49
N THR A 195 4.13 3.67 -3.36
CA THR A 195 5.37 2.86 -3.32
C THR A 195 5.10 1.39 -3.63
N GLY A 196 3.82 0.97 -3.62
CA GLY A 196 3.42 -0.41 -3.82
C GLY A 196 3.88 -1.33 -2.68
N GLY A 197 3.80 -0.87 -1.45
CA GLY A 197 4.32 -1.46 -0.22
C GLY A 197 5.45 -0.64 0.37
N SER A 198 6.43 -1.29 1.01
CA SER A 198 7.56 -0.61 1.65
C SER A 198 8.33 0.29 0.66
N PRO A 199 8.52 1.58 0.99
CA PRO A 199 9.27 2.50 0.14
C PRO A 199 10.75 2.13 0.09
N THR A 200 11.38 2.43 -1.03
CA THR A 200 12.82 2.27 -1.21
C THR A 200 13.52 3.62 -1.27
N LYS A 201 14.82 3.61 -0.97
CA LYS A 201 15.66 4.82 -1.13
C LYS A 201 15.63 5.36 -2.55
N GLY A 202 15.65 4.47 -3.57
CA GLY A 202 15.60 4.86 -4.98
C GLY A 202 14.31 5.55 -5.36
N GLN A 203 13.17 5.05 -4.90
CA GLN A 203 11.85 5.66 -5.11
C GLN A 203 11.77 7.06 -4.51
N ILE A 204 12.15 7.19 -3.23
CA ILE A 204 12.08 8.48 -2.51
C ILE A 204 13.04 9.49 -3.16
N LYS A 205 14.31 9.11 -3.34
CA LYS A 205 15.33 9.98 -3.92
C LYS A 205 14.95 10.47 -5.31
N GLY A 206 14.56 9.54 -6.20
CA GLY A 206 14.18 9.90 -7.57
C GLY A 206 12.99 10.86 -7.63
N MET A 207 12.01 10.71 -6.73
CA MET A 207 10.86 11.62 -6.70
C MET A 207 11.20 12.98 -6.10
N LEU A 208 12.04 13.04 -5.05
CA LEU A 208 12.53 14.30 -4.48
C LEU A 208 13.32 15.10 -5.52
N GLU A 209 14.18 14.43 -6.29
CA GLU A 209 14.94 15.06 -7.39
C GLU A 209 14.04 15.57 -8.51
N ALA A 210 12.98 14.83 -8.85
CA ALA A 210 12.05 15.22 -9.90
C ALA A 210 11.09 16.34 -9.49
N THR A 211 10.86 16.54 -8.18
CA THR A 211 9.88 17.51 -7.64
C THR A 211 10.53 18.46 -6.62
N PRO A 212 11.56 19.23 -6.99
CA PRO A 212 12.43 19.97 -6.05
C PRO A 212 11.70 21.10 -5.30
N GLN A 213 10.58 21.59 -5.82
CA GLN A 213 9.81 22.68 -5.23
C GLN A 213 8.54 22.21 -4.50
N ALA A 214 8.27 20.90 -4.53
CA ALA A 214 7.02 20.37 -4.01
C ALA A 214 7.00 20.30 -2.48
N GLN A 215 5.80 20.41 -1.93
CA GLN A 215 5.51 19.94 -0.58
C GLN A 215 5.20 18.45 -0.62
N HIS A 216 5.78 17.68 0.29
CA HIS A 216 5.58 16.24 0.40
C HIS A 216 4.67 15.92 1.58
N TYR A 217 3.53 15.31 1.29
CA TYR A 217 2.52 14.90 2.27
C TYR A 217 2.63 13.39 2.48
N LEU A 218 3.11 12.97 3.64
CA LEU A 218 3.31 11.55 3.99
C LEU A 218 2.01 10.99 4.55
N CYS A 219 1.32 10.21 3.74
CA CYS A 219 0.01 9.62 4.01
C CYS A 219 0.14 8.09 4.22
N PHE A 220 1.24 7.63 4.84
CA PHE A 220 1.50 6.20 5.11
C PHE A 220 0.56 5.65 6.17
N ASP A 221 0.45 4.32 6.24
CA ASP A 221 -0.44 3.61 7.15
C ASP A 221 -0.19 3.97 8.63
N ASN A 222 -1.24 3.92 9.45
CA ASN A 222 -1.17 4.19 10.87
C ASN A 222 -0.75 2.95 11.67
N ASP A 223 0.37 2.34 11.26
CA ASP A 223 0.96 1.19 11.93
C ASP A 223 2.46 1.40 12.19
N LYS A 224 3.13 0.37 12.72
CA LYS A 224 4.57 0.46 12.99
C LYS A 224 5.38 0.68 11.71
N ALA A 225 5.03 -0.01 10.63
CA ALA A 225 5.74 0.10 9.35
C ALA A 225 5.59 1.50 8.75
N GLY A 226 4.37 2.05 8.74
CA GLY A 226 4.13 3.40 8.25
C GLY A 226 4.93 4.46 9.01
N ARG A 227 5.08 4.32 10.34
CA ARG A 227 5.95 5.20 11.13
C ARG A 227 7.43 5.07 10.73
N GLU A 228 7.91 3.85 10.51
CA GLU A 228 9.28 3.60 10.04
C GLU A 228 9.49 4.21 8.63
N PHE A 229 8.48 4.19 7.77
CA PHE A 229 8.54 4.80 6.44
C PHE A 229 8.59 6.32 6.49
N VAL A 230 7.87 6.93 7.42
CA VAL A 230 7.97 8.39 7.69
C VAL A 230 9.39 8.77 8.08
N GLU A 231 10.02 8.02 8.99
CA GLU A 231 11.38 8.33 9.43
C GLU A 231 12.42 8.09 8.31
N LEU A 232 12.27 7.01 7.53
CA LEU A 232 13.10 6.76 6.35
C LEU A 232 13.00 7.92 5.35
N PHE A 233 11.77 8.39 5.06
CA PHE A 233 11.54 9.51 4.16
C PHE A 233 12.24 10.79 4.65
N LYS A 234 12.04 11.16 5.92
CA LYS A 234 12.65 12.35 6.53
C LYS A 234 14.18 12.28 6.49
N GLN A 235 14.76 11.10 6.75
CA GLN A 235 16.19 10.90 6.64
C GLN A 235 16.70 11.19 5.24
N ILE A 236 16.06 10.59 4.20
CA ILE A 236 16.46 10.76 2.81
C ILE A 236 16.24 12.21 2.34
N ALA A 237 15.12 12.83 2.73
CA ALA A 237 14.84 14.23 2.43
C ALA A 237 15.93 15.15 3.00
N LYS A 238 16.37 14.91 4.24
CA LYS A 238 17.50 15.62 4.86
C LYS A 238 18.80 15.40 4.09
N GLU A 239 19.11 14.15 3.70
CA GLU A 239 20.30 13.81 2.90
C GLU A 239 20.30 14.53 1.53
N GLN A 240 19.11 14.81 0.97
CA GLN A 240 18.93 15.55 -0.28
C GLN A 240 18.82 17.08 -0.09
N GLY A 241 18.96 17.58 1.12
CA GLY A 241 18.88 19.02 1.41
C GLY A 241 17.47 19.61 1.28
N ILE A 242 16.42 18.79 1.33
CA ILE A 242 15.04 19.25 1.31
C ILE A 242 14.72 20.00 2.62
N ASN A 243 14.11 21.18 2.50
CA ASN A 243 13.66 21.93 3.66
C ASN A 243 12.65 21.09 4.47
N PRO A 244 12.87 20.87 5.78
CA PRO A 244 11.95 20.13 6.64
C PRO A 244 10.50 20.64 6.60
N ASP A 245 10.28 21.93 6.39
CA ASP A 245 8.95 22.53 6.26
C ASP A 245 8.19 22.07 5.01
N ASN A 246 8.90 21.52 4.04
CA ASN A 246 8.32 20.91 2.83
C ASN A 246 7.90 19.45 3.05
N VAL A 247 8.08 18.88 4.25
CA VAL A 247 7.70 17.50 4.56
C VAL A 247 6.67 17.50 5.70
N ARG A 248 5.46 17.07 5.40
CA ARG A 248 4.35 17.04 6.37
C ARG A 248 3.78 15.63 6.48
N VAL A 249 3.56 15.17 7.70
CA VAL A 249 2.83 13.92 7.96
C VAL A 249 1.35 14.23 8.00
N MET A 250 0.57 13.49 7.22
CA MET A 250 -0.89 13.57 7.23
C MET A 250 -1.43 12.51 8.18
N PRO A 251 -2.01 12.92 9.32
CA PRO A 251 -2.47 11.96 10.31
C PRO A 251 -3.71 11.21 9.82
N ILE A 252 -3.67 9.90 9.90
CA ILE A 252 -4.85 9.04 9.77
C ILE A 252 -5.57 9.03 11.13
N PRO A 253 -6.91 9.06 11.19
CA PRO A 253 -7.65 8.89 12.44
C PRO A 253 -7.19 7.66 13.22
N MET A 254 -7.08 7.77 14.54
CA MET A 254 -6.53 6.69 15.39
C MET A 254 -7.25 5.34 15.25
N TRP A 255 -8.55 5.38 14.92
CA TRP A 255 -9.38 4.20 14.74
C TRP A 255 -9.16 3.46 13.41
N ALA A 256 -8.54 4.11 12.40
CA ALA A 256 -8.30 3.53 11.10
C ALA A 256 -6.83 3.14 10.93
N LYS A 257 -6.59 2.07 10.17
CA LYS A 257 -5.23 1.66 9.80
C LYS A 257 -4.70 2.45 8.62
N ASP A 258 -5.50 2.59 7.57
CA ASP A 258 -5.14 3.19 6.30
C ASP A 258 -6.26 4.11 5.78
N TRP A 259 -6.02 4.82 4.67
CA TRP A 259 -7.01 5.73 4.09
C TRP A 259 -8.22 5.00 3.49
N ASN A 260 -8.06 3.75 3.09
CA ASN A 260 -9.19 2.96 2.61
C ASN A 260 -10.11 2.53 3.77
N ASP A 261 -9.56 2.26 4.96
CA ASP A 261 -10.35 2.04 6.18
C ASP A 261 -11.11 3.31 6.57
N VAL A 262 -10.49 4.50 6.45
CA VAL A 262 -11.18 5.79 6.67
C VAL A 262 -12.36 5.96 5.71
N LEU A 263 -12.16 5.67 4.43
CA LEU A 263 -13.21 5.75 3.43
C LEU A 263 -14.38 4.80 3.70
N LEU A 264 -14.08 3.60 4.21
CA LEU A 264 -15.08 2.55 4.51
C LEU A 264 -15.71 2.68 5.90
N ASP A 265 -15.27 3.65 6.71
CA ASP A 265 -15.64 3.79 8.12
C ASP A 265 -15.40 2.48 8.90
N LYS A 266 -14.23 1.87 8.65
CA LYS A 266 -13.86 0.56 9.18
C LYS A 266 -12.78 0.69 10.27
N PRO A 267 -13.14 0.53 11.56
CA PRO A 267 -12.17 0.56 12.67
C PRO A 267 -11.11 -0.55 12.54
N SER A 268 -9.87 -0.23 12.88
CA SER A 268 -8.80 -1.23 12.94
C SER A 268 -9.03 -2.21 14.10
N GLU A 269 -8.56 -3.45 13.95
CA GLU A 269 -8.70 -4.49 15.01
C GLU A 269 -8.06 -4.06 16.35
N GLY A 270 -6.96 -3.29 16.31
CA GLY A 270 -6.32 -2.77 17.51
C GLY A 270 -7.18 -1.74 18.25
N HIS A 271 -7.93 -0.92 17.50
CA HIS A 271 -8.86 0.06 18.08
C HIS A 271 -10.09 -0.62 18.69
N ILE A 272 -10.65 -1.63 18.03
CA ILE A 272 -11.77 -2.43 18.56
C ILE A 272 -11.38 -3.05 19.90
N LYS A 273 -10.18 -3.65 19.99
CA LYS A 273 -9.69 -4.25 21.25
C LYS A 273 -9.46 -3.23 22.36
N SER A 274 -9.06 -2.00 22.04
CA SER A 274 -8.91 -0.93 23.06
C SER A 274 -10.27 -0.48 23.59
N LEU A 275 -11.27 -0.37 22.73
CA LEU A 275 -12.65 -0.03 23.14
C LEU A 275 -13.29 -1.14 23.98
N GLU A 276 -13.06 -2.41 23.65
CA GLU A 276 -13.54 -3.55 24.46
C GLU A 276 -12.91 -3.60 25.85
N GLY A 277 -11.67 -3.10 26.01
CA GLY A 277 -10.98 -2.99 27.30
C GLY A 277 -11.43 -1.80 28.16
N GLU A 278 -12.01 -0.75 27.55
CA GLU A 278 -12.52 0.45 28.26
C GLU A 278 -13.98 0.35 28.68
N PHE A 279 -14.74 -0.62 28.16
CA PHE A 279 -16.10 -0.90 28.60
C PHE A 279 -16.06 -1.87 29.80
N GLU A 280 -15.68 -1.40 31.00
CA GLU A 280 -16.25 -1.93 32.20
C GLU A 280 -17.76 -1.57 32.20
N PRO A 281 -18.69 -2.53 32.28
CA PRO A 281 -20.09 -2.19 32.38
C PRO A 281 -20.28 -1.36 33.64
N LEU A 282 -20.64 -0.11 33.47
CA LEU A 282 -21.12 0.72 34.56
C LEU A 282 -22.19 -0.11 35.29
N GLY A 283 -21.87 -0.55 36.52
CA GLY A 283 -22.76 -1.34 37.33
C GLY A 283 -24.11 -0.65 37.41
N VAL A 284 -25.12 -1.27 36.83
CA VAL A 284 -26.52 -0.86 37.02
C VAL A 284 -26.78 -0.88 38.50
N PRO A 285 -27.14 0.22 39.15
CA PRO A 285 -27.53 0.19 40.57
C PRO A 285 -28.70 -0.77 40.71
N ASP A 286 -28.54 -1.76 41.58
CA ASP A 286 -29.59 -2.74 41.89
C ASP A 286 -30.73 -2.02 42.64
N GLU A 287 -31.68 -1.46 41.88
CA GLU A 287 -32.91 -0.89 42.40
C GLU A 287 -33.92 -1.97 42.75
N ARG A 288 -33.59 -2.90 43.65
CA ARG A 288 -34.59 -3.83 44.27
C ARG A 288 -34.23 -4.17 45.69
N LYS A 289 -34.41 -3.21 46.59
CA LYS A 289 -34.81 -3.55 48.00
C LYS A 289 -36.13 -2.88 48.31
N PRO A 290 -37.22 -3.63 48.46
CA PRO A 290 -38.48 -3.07 48.93
C PRO A 290 -38.32 -2.68 50.40
N GLY A 291 -38.59 -1.42 50.73
CA GLY A 291 -38.60 -0.89 52.06
C GLY A 291 -39.67 -1.60 52.92
N GLY A 292 -39.21 -2.32 53.89
CA GLY A 292 -40.09 -2.85 54.93
C GLY A 292 -40.71 -1.75 55.80
N MET A 293 -42.01 -1.56 55.71
CA MET A 293 -42.77 -0.84 56.70
C MET A 293 -42.61 -1.51 58.06
N ARG A 294 -42.12 -0.75 59.04
CA ARG A 294 -42.32 -1.04 60.45
C ARG A 294 -43.42 -0.10 61.02
N ARG A 295 -44.41 -0.72 61.65
CA ARG A 295 -45.35 -0.05 62.48
C ARG A 295 -44.71 0.49 63.76
#